data_c532aa5f56216513214f0349792e9868
#
_entry.id   c532aa5f56216513214f0349792e9868
#
_cell.length_a   1.000
_cell.length_b   1.000
_cell.length_c   1.000
_cell.angle_alpha   90.00
_cell.angle_beta   90.00
_cell.angle_gamma   90.00
#
_symmetry.space_group_name_H-M   'P 1'
#
loop_
_entity.id
_entity.type
_entity.pdbx_description
1 polymer ?
#
loop_
_entity_poly.entity_id
_entity_poly.type
_entity_poly.pdbx_seq_one_letter_code
_entity_poly.pdbx_strand_id
1 'polypeptide(L)'
;MSRYFTEDHEWVDVDGDVGIVGISEYAQEQLGDIVFVDVPEEGKELSKGDEAAVVESVKAASDVYSPVSGTVIEANAALGDTPGLVNEDPEGDGWFYKLTLSDPDELNELMDEIAYQAFVAKL
;
A
#
# COMPACT_ATOMS: atom_id res chain seq x y z
N MET A 1 -0.33 -7.24 15.46
CA MET A 1 -0.41 -6.50 14.17
C MET A 1 -1.39 -7.20 13.26
N SER A 2 -2.33 -6.45 12.67
CA SER A 2 -3.35 -6.99 11.78
C SER A 2 -3.17 -6.45 10.38
N ARG A 3 -3.34 -7.28 9.37
CA ARG A 3 -3.22 -6.89 7.97
C ARG A 3 -4.58 -6.92 7.29
N TYR A 4 -4.87 -5.87 6.54
CA TYR A 4 -6.10 -5.72 5.76
C TYR A 4 -5.75 -5.40 4.31
N PHE A 5 -6.67 -5.68 3.40
CA PHE A 5 -6.46 -5.50 1.96
C PHE A 5 -7.66 -4.81 1.32
N THR A 6 -7.39 -4.07 0.23
CA THR A 6 -8.44 -3.48 -0.60
C THR A 6 -8.65 -4.30 -1.87
N GLU A 7 -9.73 -4.00 -2.59
CA GLU A 7 -9.99 -4.59 -3.91
C GLU A 7 -8.97 -4.13 -4.96
N ASP A 8 -8.27 -3.03 -4.70
CA ASP A 8 -7.23 -2.50 -5.57
C ASP A 8 -5.85 -3.08 -5.25
N HIS A 9 -5.81 -4.09 -4.38
CA HIS A 9 -4.59 -4.83 -4.02
C HIS A 9 -3.58 -4.02 -3.21
N GLU A 10 -4.07 -3.05 -2.45
CA GLU A 10 -3.25 -2.38 -1.43
C GLU A 10 -3.46 -3.08 -0.10
N TRP A 11 -2.42 -3.11 0.72
CA TRP A 11 -2.53 -3.65 2.08
C TRP A 11 -2.20 -2.56 3.11
N VAL A 12 -2.72 -2.75 4.31
CA VAL A 12 -2.37 -1.93 5.47
C VAL A 12 -2.16 -2.84 6.66
N ASP A 13 -0.98 -2.74 7.27
CA ASP A 13 -0.68 -3.39 8.55
C ASP A 13 -0.97 -2.40 9.65
N VAL A 14 -1.79 -2.80 10.62
CA VAL A 14 -2.23 -1.93 11.71
C VAL A 14 -1.55 -2.32 13.00
N ASP A 15 -0.85 -1.36 13.62
CA ASP A 15 -0.20 -1.50 14.90
C ASP A 15 -0.62 -0.32 15.77
N GLY A 16 -1.60 -0.54 16.66
CA GLY A 16 -2.18 0.54 17.44
C GLY A 16 -2.94 1.51 16.54
N ASP A 17 -2.51 2.77 16.54
CA ASP A 17 -3.10 3.81 15.69
C ASP A 17 -2.25 4.12 14.45
N VAL A 18 -1.24 3.29 14.17
CA VAL A 18 -0.36 3.46 13.01
C VAL A 18 -0.67 2.40 11.97
N GLY A 19 -0.79 2.83 10.70
CA GLY A 19 -0.93 1.93 9.56
C GLY A 19 0.31 2.00 8.69
N ILE A 20 0.75 0.84 8.19
CA ILE A 20 1.85 0.73 7.23
C ILE A 20 1.24 0.24 5.92
N VAL A 21 1.44 0.97 4.83
CA VAL A 21 0.74 0.71 3.55
C VAL A 21 1.72 0.28 2.46
N GLY A 22 1.30 -0.67 1.67
CA GLY A 22 2.01 -1.13 0.48
C GLY A 22 1.06 -1.79 -0.50
N ILE A 23 1.62 -2.47 -1.49
CA ILE A 23 0.83 -3.23 -2.47
C ILE A 23 1.11 -4.72 -2.29
N SER A 24 0.14 -5.55 -2.69
CA SER A 24 0.22 -6.99 -2.49
C SER A 24 1.16 -7.67 -3.49
N GLU A 25 1.50 -8.92 -3.20
CA GLU A 25 2.26 -9.79 -4.11
C GLU A 25 1.56 -9.88 -5.47
N TYR A 26 0.23 -10.04 -5.46
CA TYR A 26 -0.56 -10.09 -6.69
C TYR A 26 -0.39 -8.81 -7.51
N ALA A 27 -0.44 -7.64 -6.85
CA ALA A 27 -0.31 -6.36 -7.54
C ALA A 27 1.04 -6.22 -8.24
N GLN A 28 2.13 -6.56 -7.56
CA GLN A 28 3.46 -6.42 -8.18
C GLN A 28 3.64 -7.41 -9.33
N GLU A 29 3.06 -8.59 -9.26
CA GLU A 29 3.11 -9.55 -10.37
C GLU A 29 2.40 -9.01 -11.61
N GLN A 30 1.26 -8.34 -11.43
CA GLN A 30 0.52 -7.76 -12.54
C GLN A 30 1.24 -6.56 -13.15
N LEU A 31 1.96 -5.78 -12.34
CA LEU A 31 2.70 -4.61 -12.80
C LEU A 31 3.99 -4.98 -13.53
N GLY A 32 4.66 -6.05 -13.12
CA GLY A 32 5.98 -6.42 -13.62
C GLY A 32 7.07 -5.62 -12.90
N ASP A 33 8.24 -5.49 -13.53
CA ASP A 33 9.39 -4.84 -12.91
C ASP A 33 9.12 -3.36 -12.61
N ILE A 34 9.22 -3.01 -11.35
CA ILE A 34 9.01 -1.63 -10.89
C ILE A 34 10.31 -0.85 -11.09
N VAL A 35 10.21 0.29 -11.77
CA VAL A 35 11.36 1.13 -12.11
C VAL A 35 11.33 2.49 -11.43
N PHE A 36 10.18 2.92 -10.91
CA PHE A 36 10.05 4.18 -10.21
C PHE A 36 8.89 4.13 -9.22
N VAL A 37 9.08 4.72 -8.04
CA VAL A 37 8.04 4.84 -7.02
C VAL A 37 8.05 6.26 -6.48
N ASP A 38 6.89 6.91 -6.47
CA ASP A 38 6.69 8.22 -5.85
C ASP A 38 5.83 8.03 -4.62
N VAL A 39 6.40 8.28 -3.44
CA VAL A 39 5.72 8.12 -2.15
C VAL A 39 5.27 9.46 -1.60
N PRO A 40 4.20 9.49 -0.76
CA PRO A 40 3.72 10.76 -0.21
C PRO A 40 4.71 11.34 0.80
N GLU A 41 4.66 12.67 0.97
CA GLU A 41 5.52 13.37 1.93
C GLU A 41 4.98 13.23 3.35
N GLU A 42 5.90 13.27 4.33
CA GLU A 42 5.52 13.33 5.73
C GLU A 42 4.65 14.56 5.98
N GLY A 43 3.63 14.40 6.80
CA GLY A 43 2.69 15.46 7.13
C GLY A 43 1.50 15.57 6.18
N LYS A 44 1.51 14.85 5.06
CA LYS A 44 0.38 14.88 4.13
C LYS A 44 -0.83 14.20 4.75
N GLU A 45 -1.99 14.84 4.64
CA GLU A 45 -3.24 14.25 5.09
C GLU A 45 -3.88 13.51 3.92
N LEU A 46 -4.27 12.27 4.16
CA LEU A 46 -4.92 11.41 3.17
C LEU A 46 -6.29 10.99 3.67
N SER A 47 -7.26 10.96 2.76
CA SER A 47 -8.56 10.33 3.00
C SER A 47 -8.58 8.98 2.28
N LYS A 48 -9.36 8.05 2.80
CA LYS A 48 -9.54 6.76 2.14
C LYS A 48 -9.93 6.96 0.68
N GLY A 49 -9.20 6.31 -0.22
CA GLY A 49 -9.42 6.42 -1.65
C GLY A 49 -8.65 7.54 -2.35
N ASP A 50 -7.93 8.39 -1.61
CA ASP A 50 -7.08 9.41 -2.22
C ASP A 50 -5.88 8.78 -2.91
N GLU A 51 -5.39 9.43 -3.96
CA GLU A 51 -4.13 9.04 -4.60
C GLU A 51 -2.99 9.32 -3.63
N ALA A 52 -2.33 8.27 -3.17
CA ALA A 52 -1.28 8.37 -2.17
C ALA A 52 0.11 8.25 -2.78
N ALA A 53 0.29 7.34 -3.72
CA ALA A 53 1.58 7.05 -4.32
C ALA A 53 1.40 6.71 -5.80
N VAL A 54 2.51 6.71 -6.54
CA VAL A 54 2.53 6.28 -7.94
C VAL A 54 3.64 5.25 -8.09
N VAL A 55 3.36 4.17 -8.80
CA VAL A 55 4.37 3.19 -9.19
C VAL A 55 4.45 3.16 -10.71
N GLU A 56 5.67 3.15 -11.24
CA GLU A 56 5.90 2.97 -12.65
C GLU A 56 6.65 1.67 -12.87
N SER A 57 6.12 0.85 -13.76
CA SER A 57 6.77 -0.39 -14.16
C SER A 57 7.22 -0.27 -15.61
N VAL A 58 7.92 -1.31 -16.09
CA VAL A 58 8.30 -1.40 -17.50
C VAL A 58 7.10 -1.45 -18.44
N LYS A 59 5.90 -1.75 -17.90
CA LYS A 59 4.67 -1.87 -18.69
C LYS A 59 3.79 -0.63 -18.64
N ALA A 60 3.67 0.00 -17.45
CA ALA A 60 2.67 1.05 -17.22
C ALA A 60 2.93 1.82 -15.94
N ALA A 61 2.26 2.97 -15.79
CA ALA A 61 2.20 3.70 -14.53
C ALA A 61 0.85 3.41 -13.86
N SER A 62 0.84 3.34 -12.54
CA SER A 62 -0.36 3.05 -11.76
C SER A 62 -0.40 3.88 -10.49
N ASP A 63 -1.58 4.38 -10.15
CA ASP A 63 -1.80 5.08 -8.88
C ASP A 63 -2.04 4.07 -7.78
N VAL A 64 -1.50 4.39 -6.59
CA VAL A 64 -1.78 3.62 -5.37
C VAL A 64 -2.65 4.49 -4.48
N TYR A 65 -3.86 4.01 -4.20
CA TYR A 65 -4.83 4.75 -3.39
C TYR A 65 -4.67 4.38 -1.92
N SER A 66 -4.93 5.35 -1.03
CA SER A 66 -4.82 5.08 0.40
C SER A 66 -5.99 4.21 0.86
N PRO A 67 -5.71 3.07 1.51
CA PRO A 67 -6.77 2.19 2.01
C PRO A 67 -7.49 2.76 3.22
N VAL A 68 -6.88 3.74 3.89
CA VAL A 68 -7.40 4.36 5.12
C VAL A 68 -7.09 5.85 5.14
N SER A 69 -7.80 6.58 6.01
CA SER A 69 -7.56 8.01 6.23
C SER A 69 -6.55 8.22 7.35
N GLY A 70 -5.72 9.24 7.22
CA GLY A 70 -4.75 9.58 8.25
C GLY A 70 -3.72 10.59 7.78
N THR A 71 -2.72 10.82 8.63
CA THR A 71 -1.62 11.73 8.34
C THR A 71 -0.34 10.92 8.17
N VAL A 72 0.37 11.14 7.07
CA VAL A 72 1.62 10.42 6.77
C VAL A 72 2.70 10.83 7.79
N ILE A 73 3.29 9.83 8.45
CA ILE A 73 4.35 10.07 9.45
C ILE A 73 5.71 9.60 8.96
N GLU A 74 5.75 8.73 7.95
CA GLU A 74 7.02 8.25 7.41
C GLU A 74 6.80 7.74 5.99
N ALA A 75 7.74 8.01 5.09
CA ALA A 75 7.77 7.44 3.74
C ALA A 75 8.99 6.53 3.62
N ASN A 76 8.89 5.48 2.82
CA ASN A 76 10.00 4.54 2.63
C ASN A 76 10.99 5.09 1.62
N ALA A 77 12.02 5.77 2.13
CA ALA A 77 13.04 6.39 1.28
C ALA A 77 13.83 5.38 0.43
N ALA A 78 13.88 4.12 0.86
CA ALA A 78 14.60 3.08 0.12
C ALA A 78 14.01 2.85 -1.27
N LEU A 79 12.72 3.11 -1.48
CA LEU A 79 12.08 2.92 -2.77
C LEU A 79 12.53 3.92 -3.82
N GLY A 80 13.03 5.08 -3.41
CA GLY A 80 13.60 6.07 -4.32
C GLY A 80 14.88 5.57 -4.97
N ASP A 81 15.72 4.88 -4.20
CA ASP A 81 16.99 4.34 -4.67
C ASP A 81 16.85 2.93 -5.24
N THR A 82 15.93 2.13 -4.69
CA THR A 82 15.78 0.72 -5.04
C THR A 82 14.29 0.40 -5.26
N PRO A 83 13.69 0.88 -6.36
CA PRO A 83 12.27 0.60 -6.64
C PRO A 83 11.96 -0.89 -6.78
N GLY A 84 12.93 -1.69 -7.20
CA GLY A 84 12.77 -3.15 -7.31
C GLY A 84 12.49 -3.86 -5.99
N LEU A 85 12.67 -3.17 -4.86
CA LEU A 85 12.32 -3.71 -3.54
C LEU A 85 10.82 -4.04 -3.45
N VAL A 86 9.99 -3.31 -4.20
CA VAL A 86 8.55 -3.61 -4.29
C VAL A 86 8.32 -4.98 -4.92
N ASN A 87 9.15 -5.37 -5.89
CA ASN A 87 9.05 -6.69 -6.50
C ASN A 87 9.61 -7.78 -5.60
N GLU A 88 10.69 -7.48 -4.89
CA GLU A 88 11.37 -8.47 -4.05
C GLU A 88 10.60 -8.80 -2.79
N ASP A 89 10.02 -7.78 -2.15
CA ASP A 89 9.35 -7.96 -0.86
C ASP A 89 8.18 -6.97 -0.71
N PRO A 90 7.14 -7.10 -1.55
CA PRO A 90 6.04 -6.12 -1.59
C PRO A 90 5.24 -6.03 -0.29
N GLU A 91 5.18 -7.12 0.48
CA GLU A 91 4.42 -7.18 1.72
C GLU A 91 5.31 -7.08 2.96
N GLY A 92 6.55 -6.68 2.79
CA GLY A 92 7.52 -6.48 3.84
C GLY A 92 8.33 -5.20 3.61
N ASP A 93 9.61 -5.34 3.27
CA ASP A 93 10.54 -4.21 3.11
C ASP A 93 10.12 -3.23 2.00
N GLY A 94 9.28 -3.65 1.07
CA GLY A 94 8.78 -2.81 -0.02
C GLY A 94 7.56 -1.96 0.34
N TRP A 95 7.31 -1.71 1.62
CA TRP A 95 6.21 -0.85 2.05
C TRP A 95 6.40 0.58 1.53
N PHE A 96 5.30 1.32 1.36
CA PHE A 96 5.32 2.65 0.75
C PHE A 96 5.36 3.78 1.77
N TYR A 97 4.44 3.79 2.73
CA TYR A 97 4.38 4.86 3.74
C TYR A 97 3.68 4.36 5.00
N LYS A 98 3.89 5.11 6.08
CA LYS A 98 3.20 4.90 7.36
C LYS A 98 2.38 6.13 7.67
N LEU A 99 1.22 5.94 8.26
CA LEU A 99 0.34 7.04 8.64
C LEU A 99 -0.32 6.76 9.99
N THR A 100 -0.70 7.84 10.67
CA THR A 100 -1.51 7.75 11.88
C THR A 100 -2.97 7.66 11.44
N LEU A 101 -3.69 6.64 11.88
CA LEU A 101 -5.08 6.43 11.48
C LEU A 101 -6.00 7.48 12.11
N SER A 102 -6.81 8.16 11.29
CA SER A 102 -7.77 9.15 11.78
C SER A 102 -9.16 8.55 11.98
N ASP A 103 -9.46 7.44 11.31
CA ASP A 103 -10.76 6.76 11.40
C ASP A 103 -10.58 5.25 11.35
N PRO A 104 -10.28 4.62 12.50
CA PRO A 104 -10.08 3.16 12.54
C PRO A 104 -11.28 2.33 12.09
N ASP A 105 -12.49 2.91 12.10
CA ASP A 105 -13.69 2.21 11.66
C ASP A 105 -13.64 1.87 10.16
N GLU A 106 -12.83 2.57 9.39
CA GLU A 106 -12.65 2.26 7.97
C GLU A 106 -12.08 0.86 7.75
N LEU A 107 -11.39 0.31 8.74
CA LEU A 107 -10.84 -1.04 8.63
C LEU A 107 -11.92 -2.11 8.48
N ASN A 108 -13.15 -1.82 8.96
CA ASN A 108 -14.26 -2.75 8.84
C ASN A 108 -14.74 -2.93 7.38
N GLU A 109 -14.36 -2.02 6.50
CA GLU A 109 -14.72 -2.08 5.08
C GLU A 109 -13.68 -2.84 4.25
N LEU A 110 -12.55 -3.21 4.86
CA LEU A 110 -11.45 -3.88 4.18
C LEU A 110 -11.54 -5.39 4.37
N MET A 111 -10.84 -6.11 3.51
CA MET A 111 -10.74 -7.57 3.60
C MET A 111 -9.61 -7.96 4.56
N ASP A 112 -9.81 -9.03 5.35
CA ASP A 112 -8.71 -9.66 6.04
C ASP A 112 -7.93 -10.52 5.03
N GLU A 113 -6.86 -11.16 5.48
CA GLU A 113 -6.01 -11.95 4.59
C GLU A 113 -6.77 -13.12 3.96
N ILE A 114 -7.62 -13.79 4.72
CA ILE A 114 -8.39 -14.94 4.22
C ILE A 114 -9.38 -14.49 3.15
N ALA A 115 -10.10 -13.39 3.39
CA ALA A 115 -11.07 -12.84 2.43
C ALA A 115 -10.35 -12.36 1.17
N TYR A 116 -9.18 -11.75 1.31
CA TYR A 116 -8.39 -11.27 0.18
C TYR A 116 -7.90 -12.45 -0.67
N GLN A 117 -7.40 -13.52 -0.06
CA GLN A 117 -6.96 -14.69 -0.80
C GLN A 117 -8.10 -15.30 -1.61
N ALA A 118 -9.30 -15.35 -1.04
CA ALA A 118 -10.48 -15.83 -1.74
C ALA A 118 -10.84 -14.90 -2.91
N PHE A 119 -10.70 -13.60 -2.72
CA PHE A 119 -10.95 -12.61 -3.76
C PHE A 119 -9.97 -12.78 -4.95
N VAL A 120 -8.69 -12.90 -4.66
CA VAL A 120 -7.64 -13.08 -5.68
C VAL A 120 -7.85 -14.37 -6.45
N ALA A 121 -8.26 -15.44 -5.77
CA ALA A 121 -8.49 -16.74 -6.41
C ALA A 121 -9.58 -16.72 -7.48
N LYS A 122 -10.45 -15.71 -7.46
CA LYS A 122 -11.53 -15.53 -8.45
C LYS A 122 -11.11 -14.69 -9.65
N LEU A 123 -9.95 -14.10 -9.65
CA LEU A 123 -9.48 -13.21 -10.71
C LEU A 123 -8.86 -13.93 -11.93
#